data_3a47b3a4a563370fb431ede392c3605f
#
_entry.id   3a47b3a4a563370fb431ede392c3605f
#
_cell.length_a   1.000
_cell.length_b   1.000
_cell.length_c   1.000
_cell.angle_alpha   90.00
_cell.angle_beta   90.00
_cell.angle_gamma   90.00
#
_symmetry.space_group_name_H-M   'P 1'
#
loop_
_entity.id
_entity.type
_entity.pdbx_description
1 polymer ?
#
loop_
_entity_poly.entity_id
_entity_poly.type
_entity_poly.pdbx_seq_one_letter_code
_entity_poly.pdbx_strand_id
1 'polypeptide(L)'
;MKKLKMGLKSSFVVYILLTSFSLNLKAQKPLFEANTTIYVVRHAEKDTGKNPTLTTAGFARAGDLMHKLNNKGIQTIFSTDTRRTLQTADSIKLLYNIPLIKYLADTIGNDLVNKINQNHSNGKTILVVGHSNTVPKLIRRLGVKKYTIENLGDNEFDNLFVLTYKKRKIKFKKIKYGQPSAISAKMN
;
A
#
# COMPACT_ATOMS: atom_id res chain seq x y z
N MET A 1 52.77 -48.48 59.28
CA MET A 1 52.78 -48.03 57.87
C MET A 1 51.35 -47.85 57.41
N LYS A 2 50.82 -46.61 57.44
CA LYS A 2 49.45 -46.27 56.95
C LYS A 2 49.58 -45.59 55.63
N LYS A 3 49.08 -46.22 54.57
CA LYS A 3 48.97 -45.60 53.23
C LYS A 3 47.84 -44.57 53.17
N LEU A 4 48.23 -43.37 52.93
CA LEU A 4 47.30 -42.28 52.71
C LEU A 4 46.77 -42.34 51.27
N LYS A 5 45.46 -42.60 51.09
CA LYS A 5 44.81 -42.53 49.78
C LYS A 5 44.38 -41.10 49.54
N MET A 6 45.04 -40.40 48.66
CA MET A 6 44.65 -39.13 48.14
C MET A 6 43.56 -39.36 47.10
N GLY A 7 42.33 -38.96 47.42
CA GLY A 7 41.19 -38.94 46.46
C GLY A 7 41.24 -37.70 45.56
N LEU A 8 41.47 -37.91 44.29
CA LEU A 8 41.45 -36.88 43.28
C LEU A 8 39.98 -36.53 42.97
N LYS A 9 39.52 -35.41 43.52
CA LYS A 9 38.19 -34.85 43.16
C LYS A 9 38.32 -34.20 41.79
N SER A 10 37.86 -34.90 40.75
CA SER A 10 37.69 -34.34 39.43
C SER A 10 36.59 -33.30 39.43
N SER A 11 36.96 -32.02 39.44
CA SER A 11 36.02 -30.91 39.18
C SER A 11 35.73 -30.86 37.69
N PHE A 12 34.58 -31.41 37.29
CA PHE A 12 34.01 -31.18 35.95
C PHE A 12 33.53 -29.73 35.88
N VAL A 13 34.40 -28.86 35.40
CA VAL A 13 33.99 -27.50 34.99
C VAL A 13 33.24 -27.63 33.66
N VAL A 14 31.92 -27.66 33.73
CA VAL A 14 31.07 -27.59 32.55
C VAL A 14 31.15 -26.15 32.04
N TYR A 15 31.99 -25.90 31.04
CA TYR A 15 31.96 -24.69 30.24
C TYR A 15 30.66 -24.71 29.40
N ILE A 16 29.59 -24.11 29.93
CA ILE A 16 28.43 -23.76 29.13
C ILE A 16 28.87 -22.63 28.19
N LEU A 17 29.31 -23.00 27.02
CA LEU A 17 29.44 -22.09 25.89
C LEU A 17 28.01 -21.59 25.54
N LEU A 18 27.57 -20.53 26.22
CA LEU A 18 26.49 -19.68 25.77
C LEU A 18 26.93 -19.00 24.46
N THR A 19 26.87 -19.76 23.37
CA THR A 19 26.84 -19.14 22.05
C THR A 19 25.58 -18.28 22.00
N SER A 20 25.74 -17.00 22.30
CA SER A 20 24.76 -15.98 22.04
C SER A 20 24.52 -15.98 20.53
N PHE A 21 23.59 -16.83 20.10
CA PHE A 21 23.02 -16.80 18.75
C PHE A 21 22.22 -15.50 18.69
N SER A 22 22.92 -14.41 18.44
CA SER A 22 22.30 -13.13 18.13
C SER A 22 21.49 -13.36 16.87
N LEU A 23 20.20 -13.66 17.05
CA LEU A 23 19.21 -13.59 15.98
C LEU A 23 19.25 -12.16 15.48
N ASN A 24 20.12 -11.90 14.50
CA ASN A 24 20.04 -10.70 13.69
C ASN A 24 18.70 -10.74 12.96
N LEU A 25 17.62 -10.41 13.66
CA LEU A 25 16.38 -9.99 13.01
C LEU A 25 16.73 -8.76 12.19
N LYS A 26 17.23 -8.99 10.97
CA LYS A 26 17.33 -7.92 9.98
C LYS A 26 15.92 -7.38 9.81
N ALA A 27 15.62 -6.29 10.50
CA ALA A 27 14.36 -5.56 10.30
C ALA A 27 14.24 -5.35 8.79
N GLN A 28 13.24 -5.98 8.18
CA GLN A 28 13.05 -5.95 6.75
C GLN A 28 12.97 -4.48 6.33
N LYS A 29 13.93 -4.03 5.52
CA LYS A 29 13.99 -2.64 5.04
C LYS A 29 12.63 -2.30 4.40
N PRO A 30 12.00 -1.18 4.76
CA PRO A 30 10.77 -0.76 4.11
C PRO A 30 10.95 -0.73 2.60
N LEU A 31 9.90 -1.08 1.85
CA LEU A 31 9.92 -1.12 0.38
C LEU A 31 10.27 0.24 -0.23
N PHE A 32 9.89 1.31 0.45
CA PHE A 32 10.16 2.68 0.03
C PHE A 32 10.82 3.49 1.13
N GLU A 33 11.42 4.60 0.76
CA GLU A 33 12.10 5.53 1.65
C GLU A 33 11.15 6.18 2.67
N ALA A 34 11.71 6.62 3.77
CA ALA A 34 10.98 7.46 4.70
C ALA A 34 10.46 8.72 3.99
N ASN A 35 9.28 9.17 4.42
CA ASN A 35 8.52 10.29 3.86
C ASN A 35 7.79 10.00 2.54
N THR A 36 7.91 8.80 1.96
CA THR A 36 6.99 8.39 0.90
C THR A 36 5.57 8.33 1.45
N THR A 37 4.62 8.98 0.79
CA THR A 37 3.20 8.86 1.09
C THR A 37 2.46 8.41 -0.16
N ILE A 38 1.70 7.32 -0.04
CA ILE A 38 0.95 6.74 -1.15
C ILE A 38 -0.53 6.81 -0.80
N TYR A 39 -1.27 7.53 -1.62
CA TYR A 39 -2.73 7.52 -1.64
C TYR A 39 -3.19 6.49 -2.66
N VAL A 40 -4.04 5.55 -2.27
CA VAL A 40 -4.56 4.52 -3.17
C VAL A 40 -6.08 4.59 -3.19
N VAL A 41 -6.66 4.62 -4.38
CA VAL A 41 -8.12 4.59 -4.59
C VAL A 41 -8.49 3.59 -5.68
N ARG A 42 -9.72 3.10 -5.61
CA ARG A 42 -10.40 2.49 -6.74
C ARG A 42 -10.88 3.59 -7.68
N HIS A 43 -10.97 3.33 -9.00
CA HIS A 43 -11.67 4.22 -9.92
C HIS A 43 -13.08 4.54 -9.39
N ALA A 44 -13.59 5.70 -9.75
CA ALA A 44 -14.95 6.14 -9.39
C ALA A 44 -16.04 5.37 -10.15
N GLU A 45 -17.30 5.67 -9.90
CA GLU A 45 -18.45 5.02 -10.51
C GLU A 45 -18.37 5.10 -12.04
N LYS A 46 -18.61 3.97 -12.69
CA LYS A 46 -18.49 3.82 -14.14
C LYS A 46 -19.76 3.31 -14.78
N ASP A 47 -19.93 3.58 -16.05
CA ASP A 47 -20.96 2.98 -16.90
C ASP A 47 -20.72 1.49 -17.16
N THR A 48 -21.60 0.85 -17.87
CA THR A 48 -21.50 -0.52 -18.34
C THR A 48 -20.66 -0.62 -19.62
N GLY A 49 -20.34 -1.83 -20.04
CA GLY A 49 -19.65 -2.13 -21.31
C GLY A 49 -18.14 -2.29 -21.21
N LYS A 50 -17.51 -2.41 -22.38
CA LYS A 50 -16.06 -2.62 -22.53
C LYS A 50 -15.31 -1.29 -22.36
N ASN A 51 -14.46 -1.19 -21.35
CA ASN A 51 -13.66 0.02 -21.02
C ASN A 51 -14.51 1.30 -20.88
N PRO A 52 -15.54 1.30 -19.99
CA PRO A 52 -16.50 2.38 -19.87
C PRO A 52 -15.89 3.67 -19.30
N THR A 53 -16.56 4.78 -19.57
CA THR A 53 -16.33 6.08 -18.95
C THR A 53 -16.90 6.13 -17.52
N LEU A 54 -16.59 7.17 -16.77
CA LEU A 54 -17.27 7.44 -15.51
C LEU A 54 -18.73 7.85 -15.76
N THR A 55 -19.60 7.54 -14.80
CA THR A 55 -20.95 8.12 -14.72
C THR A 55 -20.88 9.57 -14.23
N THR A 56 -21.99 10.29 -14.26
CA THR A 56 -22.10 11.63 -13.63
C THR A 56 -21.68 11.58 -12.15
N ALA A 57 -22.13 10.57 -11.39
CA ALA A 57 -21.70 10.36 -10.00
C ALA A 57 -20.19 10.10 -9.89
N GLY A 58 -19.62 9.35 -10.84
CA GLY A 58 -18.19 9.08 -10.90
C GLY A 58 -17.36 10.35 -11.16
N PHE A 59 -17.81 11.22 -12.04
CA PHE A 59 -17.15 12.52 -12.25
C PHE A 59 -17.25 13.42 -11.02
N ALA A 60 -18.40 13.46 -10.33
CA ALA A 60 -18.54 14.17 -9.07
C ALA A 60 -17.54 13.61 -8.02
N ARG A 61 -17.41 12.27 -7.88
CA ARG A 61 -16.45 11.64 -6.99
C ARG A 61 -15.00 11.94 -7.36
N ALA A 62 -14.66 12.03 -8.64
CA ALA A 62 -13.32 12.46 -9.07
C ALA A 62 -13.03 13.91 -8.61
N GLY A 63 -14.02 14.78 -8.64
CA GLY A 63 -13.94 16.12 -8.05
C GLY A 63 -13.76 16.09 -6.52
N ASP A 64 -14.53 15.25 -5.82
CA ASP A 64 -14.38 15.05 -4.37
C ASP A 64 -12.98 14.53 -3.99
N LEU A 65 -12.42 13.63 -4.81
CA LEU A 65 -11.05 13.15 -4.61
C LEU A 65 -10.05 14.30 -4.74
N MET A 66 -10.20 15.13 -5.74
CA MET A 66 -9.37 16.33 -5.94
C MET A 66 -9.45 17.25 -4.72
N HIS A 67 -10.65 17.58 -4.23
CA HIS A 67 -10.82 18.39 -3.03
C HIS A 67 -10.21 17.73 -1.78
N LYS A 68 -10.37 16.42 -1.61
CA LYS A 68 -9.82 15.65 -0.49
C LYS A 68 -8.30 15.64 -0.47
N LEU A 69 -7.69 15.62 -1.65
CA LEU A 69 -6.24 15.61 -1.83
C LEU A 69 -5.64 16.99 -2.06
N ASN A 70 -6.45 18.04 -2.06
CA ASN A 70 -5.99 19.42 -2.12
C ASN A 70 -4.94 19.66 -0.99
N ASN A 71 -3.87 20.35 -1.31
CA ASN A 71 -2.76 20.66 -0.39
C ASN A 71 -2.05 19.42 0.21
N LYS A 72 -2.21 18.22 -0.35
CA LYS A 72 -1.46 17.02 0.07
C LYS A 72 -0.11 16.88 -0.64
N GLY A 73 0.20 17.76 -1.58
CA GLY A 73 1.49 17.77 -2.29
C GLY A 73 1.69 16.54 -3.17
N ILE A 74 0.64 16.10 -3.88
CA ILE A 74 0.76 15.01 -4.86
C ILE A 74 1.76 15.43 -5.94
N GLN A 75 2.75 14.59 -6.22
CA GLN A 75 3.83 14.89 -7.17
C GLN A 75 3.79 13.97 -8.40
N THR A 76 3.15 12.81 -8.30
CA THR A 76 3.04 11.85 -9.40
C THR A 76 1.76 11.06 -9.23
N ILE A 77 1.10 10.74 -10.34
CA ILE A 77 -0.07 9.88 -10.40
C ILE A 77 0.31 8.59 -11.12
N PHE A 78 -0.07 7.46 -10.55
CA PHE A 78 0.00 6.14 -11.19
C PHE A 78 -1.40 5.63 -11.44
N SER A 79 -1.71 5.26 -12.68
CA SER A 79 -3.03 4.77 -13.08
C SER A 79 -2.91 3.57 -14.01
N THR A 80 -3.85 2.64 -13.95
CA THR A 80 -3.98 1.64 -15.02
C THR A 80 -4.49 2.32 -16.30
N ASP A 81 -4.25 1.70 -17.45
CA ASP A 81 -4.65 2.25 -18.75
C ASP A 81 -6.10 1.90 -19.09
N THR A 82 -7.05 2.38 -18.29
CA THR A 82 -8.48 2.28 -18.58
C THR A 82 -9.15 3.65 -18.44
N ARG A 83 -10.19 3.89 -19.24
CA ARG A 83 -10.88 5.20 -19.23
C ARG A 83 -11.31 5.62 -17.82
N ARG A 84 -11.94 4.72 -17.07
CA ARG A 84 -12.42 5.00 -15.70
C ARG A 84 -11.33 5.37 -14.70
N THR A 85 -10.15 4.73 -14.77
CA THR A 85 -9.05 5.06 -13.85
C THR A 85 -8.36 6.38 -14.22
N LEU A 86 -8.16 6.61 -15.52
CA LEU A 86 -7.61 7.86 -16.03
C LEU A 86 -8.53 9.04 -15.67
N GLN A 87 -9.83 8.95 -15.96
CA GLN A 87 -10.80 9.98 -15.64
C GLN A 87 -10.95 10.26 -14.13
N THR A 88 -10.77 9.23 -13.29
CA THR A 88 -10.75 9.44 -11.82
C THR A 88 -9.59 10.34 -11.39
N ALA A 89 -8.47 10.31 -12.10
CA ALA A 89 -7.28 11.11 -11.80
C ALA A 89 -7.23 12.47 -12.53
N ASP A 90 -8.04 12.66 -13.58
CA ASP A 90 -7.92 13.81 -14.50
C ASP A 90 -8.04 15.16 -13.80
N SER A 91 -8.98 15.33 -12.87
CA SER A 91 -9.14 16.59 -12.15
C SER A 91 -7.89 17.00 -11.38
N ILE A 92 -7.21 16.05 -10.74
CA ILE A 92 -5.95 16.29 -10.01
C ILE A 92 -4.82 16.55 -10.99
N LYS A 93 -4.71 15.72 -12.04
CA LYS A 93 -3.67 15.83 -13.06
C LYS A 93 -3.69 17.21 -13.71
N LEU A 94 -4.86 17.68 -14.13
CA LEU A 94 -5.02 18.94 -14.85
C LEU A 94 -4.80 20.15 -13.93
N LEU A 95 -5.41 20.15 -12.73
CA LEU A 95 -5.33 21.28 -11.81
C LEU A 95 -3.89 21.55 -11.34
N TYR A 96 -3.11 20.50 -11.09
CA TYR A 96 -1.75 20.63 -10.54
C TYR A 96 -0.66 20.36 -11.55
N ASN A 97 -0.99 20.14 -12.82
CA ASN A 97 -0.06 19.76 -13.88
C ASN A 97 0.89 18.62 -13.48
N ILE A 98 0.33 17.56 -12.90
CA ILE A 98 1.08 16.44 -12.33
C ILE A 98 1.28 15.35 -13.41
N PRO A 99 2.48 14.76 -13.54
CA PRO A 99 2.71 13.64 -14.46
C PRO A 99 1.88 12.43 -14.06
N LEU A 100 1.24 11.80 -15.06
CA LEU A 100 0.51 10.55 -14.92
C LEU A 100 1.28 9.43 -15.63
N ILE A 101 1.62 8.39 -14.89
CA ILE A 101 2.37 7.24 -15.35
C ILE A 101 1.45 6.03 -15.34
N LYS A 102 1.38 5.34 -16.47
CA LYS A 102 0.58 4.13 -16.61
C LYS A 102 1.33 2.92 -16.03
N TYR A 103 0.59 2.05 -15.34
CA TYR A 103 1.07 0.77 -14.85
C TYR A 103 0.10 -0.36 -15.21
N LEU A 104 0.62 -1.59 -15.31
CA LEU A 104 -0.17 -2.78 -15.58
C LEU A 104 -0.89 -3.25 -14.31
N ALA A 105 -2.17 -3.59 -14.44
CA ALA A 105 -2.97 -4.19 -13.37
C ALA A 105 -2.59 -5.68 -13.17
N ASP A 106 -1.34 -5.94 -12.84
CA ASP A 106 -0.88 -7.29 -12.55
C ASP A 106 -1.47 -7.84 -11.24
N THR A 107 -1.45 -9.16 -11.08
CA THR A 107 -2.09 -9.84 -9.95
C THR A 107 -1.39 -9.62 -8.61
N ILE A 108 -0.15 -9.12 -8.61
CA ILE A 108 0.69 -8.98 -7.41
C ILE A 108 1.22 -7.56 -7.20
N GLY A 109 0.97 -6.63 -8.11
CA GLY A 109 1.34 -5.21 -7.99
C GLY A 109 2.84 -4.94 -8.22
N ASN A 110 3.54 -5.81 -8.92
CA ASN A 110 4.97 -5.63 -9.19
C ASN A 110 5.24 -4.49 -10.16
N ASP A 111 4.41 -4.36 -11.21
CA ASP A 111 4.63 -3.31 -12.19
C ASP A 111 4.48 -1.92 -11.58
N LEU A 112 3.50 -1.71 -10.69
CA LEU A 112 3.39 -0.46 -9.94
C LEU A 112 4.68 -0.14 -9.16
N VAL A 113 5.22 -1.11 -8.42
CA VAL A 113 6.44 -0.91 -7.62
C VAL A 113 7.62 -0.57 -8.51
N ASN A 114 7.77 -1.28 -9.64
CA ASN A 114 8.82 -1.01 -10.61
C ASN A 114 8.68 0.40 -11.22
N LYS A 115 7.46 0.81 -11.59
CA LYS A 115 7.19 2.15 -12.11
C LYS A 115 7.47 3.25 -11.09
N ILE A 116 7.14 3.06 -9.81
CA ILE A 116 7.48 4.01 -8.74
C ILE A 116 8.99 4.20 -8.65
N ASN A 117 9.76 3.12 -8.67
CA ASN A 117 11.22 3.17 -8.60
C ASN A 117 11.85 3.78 -9.87
N GLN A 118 11.43 3.34 -11.06
CA GLN A 118 11.92 3.85 -12.35
C GLN A 118 11.69 5.36 -12.53
N ASN A 119 10.61 5.89 -11.97
CA ASN A 119 10.26 7.30 -12.07
C ASN A 119 10.72 8.14 -10.86
N HIS A 120 11.63 7.61 -10.05
CA HIS A 120 12.18 8.31 -8.88
C HIS A 120 11.09 8.91 -7.98
N SER A 121 9.98 8.20 -7.83
CA SER A 121 8.84 8.63 -7.01
C SER A 121 8.95 8.15 -5.56
N ASN A 122 10.04 7.48 -5.22
CA ASN A 122 10.40 7.11 -3.86
C ASN A 122 10.75 8.38 -3.07
N GLY A 123 10.29 8.49 -1.83
CA GLY A 123 10.42 9.71 -1.02
C GLY A 123 9.37 10.79 -1.32
N LYS A 124 8.49 10.58 -2.31
CA LYS A 124 7.46 11.54 -2.75
C LYS A 124 6.07 11.19 -2.25
N THR A 125 5.16 12.13 -2.44
CA THR A 125 3.71 11.91 -2.27
C THR A 125 3.10 11.55 -3.61
N ILE A 126 2.46 10.39 -3.70
CA ILE A 126 1.91 9.86 -4.96
C ILE A 126 0.45 9.43 -4.80
N LEU A 127 -0.30 9.50 -5.90
CA LEU A 127 -1.64 8.95 -6.02
C LEU A 127 -1.60 7.70 -6.91
N VAL A 128 -2.27 6.65 -6.49
CA VAL A 128 -2.44 5.40 -7.26
C VAL A 128 -3.92 5.15 -7.47
N VAL A 129 -4.34 4.99 -8.72
CA VAL A 129 -5.72 4.66 -9.09
C VAL A 129 -5.75 3.24 -9.67
N GLY A 130 -6.56 2.36 -9.07
CA GLY A 130 -6.71 0.96 -9.46
C GLY A 130 -8.16 0.49 -9.51
N HIS A 131 -8.36 -0.82 -9.33
CA HIS A 131 -9.67 -1.49 -9.44
C HIS A 131 -10.06 -2.21 -8.15
N SER A 132 -11.31 -2.65 -8.04
CA SER A 132 -11.82 -3.35 -6.85
C SER A 132 -10.99 -4.58 -6.46
N ASN A 133 -10.52 -5.33 -7.46
CA ASN A 133 -9.71 -6.54 -7.29
C ASN A 133 -8.20 -6.29 -7.18
N THR A 134 -7.70 -5.15 -7.62
CA THR A 134 -6.25 -4.84 -7.58
C THR A 134 -5.85 -4.01 -6.37
N VAL A 135 -6.68 -3.05 -5.96
CA VAL A 135 -6.37 -2.16 -4.82
C VAL A 135 -5.98 -2.93 -3.55
N PRO A 136 -6.71 -3.98 -3.11
CA PRO A 136 -6.29 -4.75 -1.93
C PRO A 136 -4.93 -5.44 -2.10
N LYS A 137 -4.66 -5.95 -3.30
CA LYS A 137 -3.37 -6.59 -3.62
C LYS A 137 -2.23 -5.57 -3.61
N LEU A 138 -2.46 -4.39 -4.17
CA LEU A 138 -1.51 -3.27 -4.13
C LEU A 138 -1.20 -2.86 -2.68
N ILE A 139 -2.20 -2.73 -1.81
CA ILE A 139 -2.01 -2.39 -0.39
C ILE A 139 -1.09 -3.42 0.29
N ARG A 140 -1.30 -4.72 0.05
CA ARG A 140 -0.43 -5.79 0.57
C ARG A 140 0.97 -5.70 -0.01
N ARG A 141 1.09 -5.52 -1.33
CA ARG A 141 2.37 -5.39 -2.04
C ARG A 141 3.18 -4.19 -1.57
N LEU A 142 2.49 -3.10 -1.27
CA LEU A 142 3.06 -1.88 -0.69
C LEU A 142 3.40 -2.02 0.81
N GLY A 143 3.30 -3.21 1.39
CA GLY A 143 3.84 -3.55 2.71
C GLY A 143 2.82 -3.67 3.85
N VAL A 144 1.52 -3.48 3.62
CA VAL A 144 0.46 -3.71 4.61
C VAL A 144 0.03 -5.19 4.58
N LYS A 145 0.94 -6.08 4.95
CA LYS A 145 0.77 -7.55 4.83
C LYS A 145 -0.48 -8.10 5.53
N LYS A 146 -0.94 -7.44 6.60
CA LYS A 146 -2.13 -7.85 7.38
C LYS A 146 -3.47 -7.38 6.77
N TYR A 147 -3.45 -6.72 5.61
CA TYR A 147 -4.68 -6.32 4.93
C TYR A 147 -5.34 -7.53 4.27
N THR A 148 -6.45 -8.00 4.82
CA THR A 148 -7.08 -9.29 4.48
C THR A 148 -8.19 -9.21 3.45
N ILE A 149 -8.67 -8.01 3.12
CA ILE A 149 -9.71 -7.83 2.09
C ILE A 149 -9.17 -8.29 0.73
N GLU A 150 -9.87 -9.17 0.05
CA GLU A 150 -9.47 -9.66 -1.28
C GLU A 150 -9.98 -8.75 -2.41
N ASN A 151 -11.25 -8.34 -2.34
CA ASN A 151 -11.85 -7.41 -3.28
C ASN A 151 -12.64 -6.34 -2.53
N LEU A 152 -12.66 -5.13 -3.05
CA LEU A 152 -13.61 -4.11 -2.59
C LEU A 152 -15.00 -4.47 -3.12
N GLY A 153 -16.02 -4.21 -2.32
CA GLY A 153 -17.42 -4.42 -2.73
C GLY A 153 -17.75 -3.64 -4.01
N ASP A 154 -18.69 -4.13 -4.80
CA ASP A 154 -19.00 -3.56 -6.12
C ASP A 154 -19.39 -2.08 -6.05
N ASN A 155 -20.07 -1.68 -4.99
CA ASN A 155 -20.49 -0.31 -4.75
C ASN A 155 -19.55 0.47 -3.81
N GLU A 156 -18.35 -0.05 -3.47
CA GLU A 156 -17.40 0.65 -2.61
C GLU A 156 -16.44 1.53 -3.44
N PHE A 157 -16.80 2.80 -3.64
CA PHE A 157 -15.99 3.78 -4.38
C PHE A 157 -15.39 4.88 -3.49
N ASP A 158 -15.87 5.03 -2.27
CA ASP A 158 -15.54 6.11 -1.34
C ASP A 158 -14.34 5.84 -0.41
N ASN A 159 -13.61 4.75 -0.65
CA ASN A 159 -12.44 4.41 0.15
C ASN A 159 -11.18 5.11 -0.36
N LEU A 160 -10.47 5.79 0.54
CA LEU A 160 -9.13 6.33 0.32
C LEU A 160 -8.16 5.66 1.30
N PHE A 161 -7.20 4.95 0.78
CA PHE A 161 -6.17 4.26 1.54
C PHE A 161 -4.91 5.12 1.57
N VAL A 162 -4.33 5.32 2.74
CA VAL A 162 -3.15 6.16 2.94
C VAL A 162 -2.04 5.33 3.59
N LEU A 163 -0.94 5.18 2.88
CA LEU A 163 0.27 4.53 3.36
C LEU A 163 1.35 5.61 3.52
N THR A 164 1.85 5.79 4.75
CA THR A 164 2.97 6.71 5.02
C THR A 164 4.15 5.92 5.55
N TYR A 165 5.25 5.98 4.82
CA TYR A 165 6.49 5.30 5.18
C TYR A 165 7.28 6.15 6.18
N LYS A 166 7.68 5.53 7.28
CA LYS A 166 8.61 6.05 8.28
C LYS A 166 9.87 5.18 8.30
N LYS A 167 10.96 5.64 8.90
CA LYS A 167 12.28 4.94 8.87
C LYS A 167 12.20 3.41 9.01
N ARG A 168 11.27 2.87 9.82
CA ARG A 168 11.15 1.43 10.08
C ARG A 168 9.72 0.90 10.08
N LYS A 169 8.71 1.74 9.77
CA LYS A 169 7.30 1.40 9.90
C LYS A 169 6.49 2.02 8.77
N ILE A 170 5.39 1.36 8.42
CA ILE A 170 4.35 1.90 7.55
C ILE A 170 3.16 2.24 8.44
N LYS A 171 2.71 3.50 8.38
CA LYS A 171 1.44 3.91 8.95
C LYS A 171 0.37 3.77 7.87
N PHE A 172 -0.62 2.93 8.14
CA PHE A 172 -1.74 2.67 7.24
C PHE A 172 -3.04 3.25 7.82
N LYS A 173 -3.83 3.89 6.97
CA LYS A 173 -5.18 4.36 7.29
C LYS A 173 -6.11 4.09 6.11
N LYS A 174 -7.33 3.66 6.40
CA LYS A 174 -8.48 3.68 5.48
C LYS A 174 -9.40 4.80 5.93
N ILE A 175 -9.69 5.74 5.06
CA ILE A 175 -10.59 6.86 5.31
C ILE A 175 -11.62 6.95 4.17
N LYS A 176 -12.67 7.70 4.38
CA LYS A 176 -13.72 7.94 3.38
C LYS A 176 -13.56 9.32 2.75
N TYR A 177 -14.02 9.45 1.50
CA TYR A 177 -14.07 10.72 0.79
C TYR A 177 -15.31 10.80 -0.11
N GLY A 178 -15.75 12.01 -0.37
CA GLY A 178 -16.95 12.27 -1.18
C GLY A 178 -18.23 11.74 -0.55
N GLN A 179 -19.23 11.60 -1.38
CA GLN A 179 -20.52 11.05 -0.95
C GLN A 179 -20.35 9.58 -0.54
N PRO A 180 -21.07 9.12 0.49
CA PRO A 180 -21.05 7.70 0.87
C PRO A 180 -21.42 6.83 -0.34
N SER A 181 -20.67 5.76 -0.53
CA SER A 181 -21.03 4.74 -1.51
C SER A 181 -22.37 4.11 -1.14
N ALA A 182 -23.22 3.84 -2.13
CA ALA A 182 -24.48 3.15 -1.90
C ALA A 182 -24.19 1.80 -1.21
N ILE A 183 -24.76 1.59 -0.04
CA ILE A 183 -24.73 0.30 0.62
C ILE A 183 -25.54 -0.62 -0.28
N SER A 184 -24.93 -1.71 -0.79
CA SER A 184 -25.74 -2.74 -1.43
C SER A 184 -26.77 -3.20 -0.41
N ALA A 185 -28.05 -2.91 -0.66
CA ALA A 185 -29.11 -3.54 0.09
C ALA A 185 -28.86 -5.03 0.00
N LYS A 186 -28.53 -5.68 1.13
CA LYS A 186 -28.58 -7.13 1.21
C LYS A 186 -30.03 -7.47 0.89
N MET A 187 -30.25 -7.99 -0.30
CA MET A 187 -31.49 -8.70 -0.59
C MET A 187 -31.53 -9.89 0.39
N ASN A 188 -32.39 -9.78 1.39
CA ASN A 188 -32.74 -10.87 2.28
C ASN A 188 -33.52 -11.92 1.51
#